data_749535db3f151bb4efcff70b864c9c60
#
_entry.id   749535db3f151bb4efcff70b864c9c60
#
_cell.length_a   1.000
_cell.length_b   1.000
_cell.length_c   1.000
_cell.angle_alpha   90.00
_cell.angle_beta   90.00
_cell.angle_gamma   90.00
#
_symmetry.space_group_name_H-M   'P 1'
#
loop_
_entity.id
_entity.type
_entity.pdbx_description
1 polymer ?
#
loop_
_entity_poly.entity_id
_entity_poly.type
_entity_poly.pdbx_seq_one_letter_code
_entity_poly.pdbx_strand_id
1 'polypeptide(L)'
;MRNRVLGSIRSRMVAIYLLVTTVALFAISFVISGLVESFLVTQRTETQSEETMRLALELAPKLDPSDTNELYDLIVERAQTMNGRILVLDVDAVVRADSASYQNGFQLPYREVRDVLVAGKQSSYGFHKIDRTDDAENNIWTRAEQTVWAVYYTAPITLDG
;
A
#
# COMPACT_ATOMS: atom_id res chain seq x y z
N MET A 1 29.96 13.01 -48.83
CA MET A 1 30.11 14.35 -48.25
C MET A 1 29.59 14.37 -46.81
N ARG A 2 30.32 13.75 -45.85
CA ARG A 2 29.82 13.67 -44.46
C ARG A 2 31.03 13.54 -43.56
N ASN A 3 31.63 14.64 -43.09
CA ASN A 3 32.56 14.64 -41.94
C ASN A 3 33.32 15.97 -41.74
N ARG A 4 32.78 17.10 -42.22
CA ARG A 4 33.46 18.39 -42.00
C ARG A 4 32.86 19.29 -40.89
N VAL A 5 31.78 18.90 -40.26
CA VAL A 5 31.11 19.72 -39.23
C VAL A 5 31.79 19.63 -37.87
N LEU A 6 32.50 18.52 -37.59
CA LEU A 6 33.14 18.26 -36.27
C LEU A 6 34.58 18.78 -36.18
N GLY A 7 35.11 19.47 -37.19
CA GLY A 7 36.50 19.91 -37.26
C GLY A 7 36.81 21.30 -36.71
N SER A 8 35.81 22.13 -36.45
CA SER A 8 35.99 23.48 -35.93
C SER A 8 36.11 23.46 -34.41
N ILE A 9 37.09 24.19 -33.83
CA ILE A 9 37.27 24.34 -32.40
C ILE A 9 35.97 24.84 -31.74
N ARG A 10 35.22 25.71 -32.38
CA ARG A 10 33.91 26.20 -31.93
C ARG A 10 32.89 25.08 -31.81
N SER A 11 32.82 24.17 -32.79
CA SER A 11 31.90 23.04 -32.81
C SER A 11 32.22 22.06 -31.64
N ARG A 12 33.50 21.83 -31.35
CA ARG A 12 33.91 21.00 -30.22
C ARG A 12 33.55 21.62 -28.90
N MET A 13 33.75 22.93 -28.72
CA MET A 13 33.34 23.61 -27.48
C MET A 13 31.84 23.57 -27.26
N VAL A 14 31.03 23.81 -28.30
CA VAL A 14 29.58 23.73 -28.22
C VAL A 14 29.13 22.30 -27.86
N ALA A 15 29.73 21.29 -28.50
CA ALA A 15 29.40 19.89 -28.25
C ALA A 15 29.73 19.47 -26.79
N ILE A 16 30.88 19.90 -26.25
CA ILE A 16 31.26 19.65 -24.86
C ILE A 16 30.30 20.34 -23.90
N TYR A 17 29.96 21.60 -24.16
CA TYR A 17 29.04 22.34 -23.30
C TYR A 17 27.64 21.69 -23.29
N LEU A 18 27.15 21.29 -24.47
CA LEU A 18 25.86 20.62 -24.61
C LEU A 18 25.85 19.26 -23.92
N LEU A 19 26.94 18.52 -23.99
CA LEU A 19 27.09 17.23 -23.33
C LEU A 19 27.08 17.42 -21.80
N VAL A 20 27.84 18.37 -21.26
CA VAL A 20 27.90 18.64 -19.81
C VAL A 20 26.55 19.08 -19.29
N THR A 21 25.87 19.99 -19.97
CA THR A 21 24.52 20.44 -19.57
C THR A 21 23.49 19.31 -19.61
N THR A 22 23.55 18.47 -20.64
CA THR A 22 22.65 17.31 -20.74
C THR A 22 22.89 16.33 -19.60
N VAL A 23 24.14 15.98 -19.32
CA VAL A 23 24.48 15.11 -18.19
C VAL A 23 24.03 15.69 -16.86
N ALA A 24 24.25 16.99 -16.63
CA ALA A 24 23.79 17.65 -15.42
C ALA A 24 22.26 17.62 -15.26
N LEU A 25 21.51 17.86 -16.34
CA LEU A 25 20.06 17.79 -16.32
C LEU A 25 19.56 16.36 -16.03
N PHE A 26 20.18 15.34 -16.62
CA PHE A 26 19.85 13.94 -16.32
C PHE A 26 20.13 13.58 -14.86
N ALA A 27 21.27 14.02 -14.32
CA ALA A 27 21.61 13.77 -12.91
C ALA A 27 20.60 14.41 -11.96
N ILE A 28 20.23 15.67 -12.21
CA ILE A 28 19.22 16.38 -11.41
C ILE A 28 17.86 15.70 -11.53
N SER A 29 17.44 15.33 -12.72
CA SER A 29 16.17 14.63 -12.95
C SER A 29 16.10 13.31 -12.20
N PHE A 30 17.18 12.55 -12.22
CA PHE A 30 17.27 11.28 -11.51
C PHE A 30 17.15 11.44 -10.00
N VAL A 31 17.85 12.43 -9.43
CA VAL A 31 17.78 12.75 -7.99
C VAL A 31 16.38 13.19 -7.58
N ILE A 32 15.76 14.08 -8.36
CA ILE A 32 14.41 14.57 -8.06
C ILE A 32 13.40 13.43 -8.14
N SER A 33 13.48 12.56 -9.15
CA SER A 33 12.57 11.42 -9.28
C SER A 33 12.64 10.49 -8.08
N GLY A 34 13.84 10.17 -7.60
CA GLY A 34 14.03 9.33 -6.42
C GLY A 34 13.51 9.98 -5.12
N LEU A 35 13.70 11.29 -4.97
CA LEU A 35 13.19 12.03 -3.80
C LEU A 35 11.66 12.10 -3.80
N VAL A 36 11.05 12.37 -4.94
CA VAL A 36 9.58 12.46 -5.05
C VAL A 36 8.94 11.10 -4.78
N GLU A 37 9.49 10.03 -5.33
CA GLU A 37 8.97 8.69 -5.10
C GLU A 37 9.05 8.30 -3.61
N SER A 38 10.20 8.49 -2.97
CA SER A 38 10.35 8.18 -1.54
C SER A 38 9.44 9.04 -0.66
N PHE A 39 9.31 10.32 -0.96
CA PHE A 39 8.46 11.24 -0.20
C PHE A 39 6.98 10.86 -0.30
N LEU A 40 6.47 10.57 -1.51
CA LEU A 40 5.08 10.19 -1.71
C LEU A 40 4.72 8.86 -1.04
N VAL A 41 5.62 7.89 -1.09
CA VAL A 41 5.41 6.59 -0.43
C VAL A 41 5.36 6.78 1.09
N THR A 42 6.31 7.50 1.66
CA THR A 42 6.36 7.73 3.12
C THR A 42 5.13 8.49 3.61
N GLN A 43 4.75 9.57 2.95
CA GLN A 43 3.60 10.38 3.34
C GLN A 43 2.28 9.58 3.26
N ARG A 44 2.09 8.79 2.21
CA ARG A 44 0.91 7.91 2.11
C ARG A 44 0.87 6.87 3.22
N THR A 45 2.01 6.28 3.54
CA THR A 45 2.09 5.24 4.57
C THR A 45 1.76 5.80 5.96
N GLU A 46 2.26 6.98 6.30
CA GLU A 46 1.96 7.63 7.58
C GLU A 46 0.46 7.94 7.70
N THR A 47 -0.14 8.59 6.70
CA THR A 47 -1.57 8.91 6.71
C THR A 47 -2.44 7.66 6.84
N GLN A 48 -2.15 6.61 6.09
CA GLN A 48 -2.93 5.37 6.14
C GLN A 48 -2.74 4.62 7.47
N SER A 49 -1.56 4.67 8.06
CA SER A 49 -1.32 4.10 9.39
C SER A 49 -2.13 4.83 10.48
N GLU A 50 -2.19 6.16 10.41
CA GLU A 50 -3.01 6.98 11.32
C GLU A 50 -4.50 6.69 11.16
N GLU A 51 -4.99 6.58 9.93
CA GLU A 51 -6.39 6.22 9.64
C GLU A 51 -6.71 4.82 10.16
N THR A 52 -5.80 3.86 10.00
CA THR A 52 -5.98 2.49 10.52
C THR A 52 -6.04 2.49 12.05
N MET A 53 -5.21 3.29 12.72
CA MET A 53 -5.22 3.42 14.17
C MET A 53 -6.52 4.07 14.67
N ARG A 54 -7.00 5.11 13.98
CA ARG A 54 -8.31 5.73 14.31
C ARG A 54 -9.45 4.73 14.16
N LEU A 55 -9.43 3.95 13.09
CA LEU A 55 -10.41 2.89 12.86
C LEU A 55 -10.35 1.84 13.97
N ALA A 56 -9.16 1.42 14.40
CA ALA A 56 -8.99 0.48 15.51
C ALA A 56 -9.63 1.00 16.81
N LEU A 57 -9.45 2.29 17.12
CA LEU A 57 -10.10 2.93 18.27
C LEU A 57 -11.62 3.01 18.13
N GLU A 58 -12.14 3.23 16.93
CA GLU A 58 -13.58 3.26 16.66
C GLU A 58 -14.21 1.86 16.78
N LEU A 59 -13.48 0.82 16.38
CA LEU A 59 -13.94 -0.57 16.45
C LEU A 59 -13.88 -1.14 17.87
N ALA A 60 -12.97 -0.67 18.72
CA ALA A 60 -12.76 -1.20 20.05
C ALA A 60 -14.06 -1.38 20.88
N PRO A 61 -14.95 -0.37 21.02
CA PRO A 61 -16.19 -0.52 21.79
C PRO A 61 -17.23 -1.46 21.13
N LYS A 62 -17.05 -1.82 19.87
CA LYS A 62 -17.98 -2.65 19.08
C LYS A 62 -17.52 -4.10 18.90
N LEU A 63 -16.42 -4.48 19.56
CA LEU A 63 -15.91 -5.86 19.55
C LEU A 63 -16.66 -6.78 20.52
N ASP A 64 -17.85 -6.40 20.96
CA ASP A 64 -18.67 -7.27 21.83
C ASP A 64 -19.09 -8.52 21.05
N PRO A 65 -18.81 -9.73 21.57
CA PRO A 65 -19.19 -10.99 20.95
C PRO A 65 -20.69 -11.15 20.69
N SER A 66 -21.51 -10.37 21.39
CA SER A 66 -22.98 -10.44 21.32
C SER A 66 -23.56 -9.75 20.09
N ASP A 67 -22.84 -8.82 19.43
CA ASP A 67 -23.34 -8.06 18.29
C ASP A 67 -22.39 -8.04 17.09
N THR A 68 -22.20 -9.20 16.52
CA THR A 68 -21.33 -9.39 15.32
C THR A 68 -21.86 -8.62 14.10
N ASN A 69 -23.16 -8.33 14.04
CA ASN A 69 -23.77 -7.66 12.89
C ASN A 69 -23.39 -6.18 12.86
N GLU A 70 -23.40 -5.49 14.00
CA GLU A 70 -23.03 -4.07 14.09
C GLU A 70 -21.54 -3.86 13.68
N LEU A 71 -20.66 -4.75 14.14
CA LEU A 71 -19.26 -4.75 13.72
C LEU A 71 -19.11 -4.92 12.21
N TYR A 72 -19.84 -5.88 11.65
CA TYR A 72 -19.77 -6.18 10.23
C TYR A 72 -20.25 -5.00 9.38
N ASP A 73 -21.38 -4.41 9.70
CA ASP A 73 -21.94 -3.26 8.99
C ASP A 73 -20.96 -2.08 9.03
N LEU A 74 -20.35 -1.82 10.17
CA LEU A 74 -19.36 -0.75 10.33
C LEU A 74 -18.12 -0.98 9.47
N ILE A 75 -17.55 -2.19 9.48
CA ILE A 75 -16.34 -2.46 8.67
C ILE A 75 -16.64 -2.41 7.16
N VAL A 76 -17.83 -2.78 6.73
CA VAL A 76 -18.26 -2.68 5.32
C VAL A 76 -18.40 -1.21 4.91
N GLU A 77 -19.06 -0.38 5.72
CA GLU A 77 -19.20 1.05 5.46
C GLU A 77 -17.85 1.76 5.38
N ARG A 78 -16.95 1.46 6.35
CA ARG A 78 -15.61 2.04 6.38
C ARG A 78 -14.73 1.58 5.23
N ALA A 79 -14.82 0.30 4.84
CA ALA A 79 -14.10 -0.24 3.70
C ALA A 79 -14.46 0.49 2.39
N GLN A 80 -15.73 0.81 2.19
CA GLN A 80 -16.19 1.60 1.04
C GLN A 80 -15.64 3.02 1.08
N THR A 81 -15.68 3.68 2.24
CA THR A 81 -15.18 5.05 2.42
C THR A 81 -13.68 5.16 2.18
N MET A 82 -12.91 4.18 2.67
CA MET A 82 -11.45 4.11 2.54
C MET A 82 -11.02 3.57 1.17
N ASN A 83 -11.97 3.14 0.33
CA ASN A 83 -11.71 2.43 -0.92
C ASN A 83 -10.72 1.27 -0.74
N GLY A 84 -10.95 0.48 0.30
CA GLY A 84 -10.06 -0.59 0.74
C GLY A 84 -10.83 -1.78 1.29
N ARG A 85 -10.10 -2.71 1.90
CA ARG A 85 -10.64 -3.89 2.57
C ARG A 85 -10.21 -3.87 4.03
N ILE A 86 -11.13 -4.15 4.92
CA ILE A 86 -10.88 -4.17 6.37
C ILE A 86 -11.00 -5.61 6.87
N LEU A 87 -10.01 -6.04 7.62
CA LEU A 87 -9.93 -7.33 8.25
C LEU A 87 -9.75 -7.12 9.77
N VAL A 88 -10.60 -7.75 10.56
CA VAL A 88 -10.45 -7.79 12.02
C VAL A 88 -9.93 -9.17 12.39
N LEU A 89 -8.78 -9.19 13.07
CA LEU A 89 -8.10 -10.41 13.47
C LEU A 89 -8.12 -10.55 14.99
N ASP A 90 -8.10 -11.80 15.45
CA ASP A 90 -7.88 -12.10 16.86
C ASP A 90 -6.38 -12.19 17.23
N VAL A 91 -6.10 -12.53 18.49
CA VAL A 91 -4.74 -12.68 19.02
C VAL A 91 -3.94 -13.82 18.38
N ASP A 92 -4.62 -14.78 17.75
CA ASP A 92 -4.02 -15.90 17.02
C ASP A 92 -3.85 -15.58 15.52
N ALA A 93 -4.05 -14.32 15.14
CA ALA A 93 -4.02 -13.84 13.74
C ALA A 93 -5.08 -14.50 12.84
N VAL A 94 -6.19 -14.96 13.41
CA VAL A 94 -7.32 -15.52 12.67
C VAL A 94 -8.31 -14.39 12.36
N VAL A 95 -8.74 -14.32 11.10
CA VAL A 95 -9.72 -13.33 10.65
C VAL A 95 -11.08 -13.63 11.26
N ARG A 96 -11.58 -12.72 12.09
CA ARG A 96 -12.90 -12.78 12.73
C ARG A 96 -13.98 -12.08 11.92
N ALA A 97 -13.60 -10.99 11.28
CA ALA A 97 -14.50 -10.29 10.36
C ALA A 97 -13.71 -9.74 9.16
N ASP A 98 -14.31 -9.82 8.00
CA ASP A 98 -13.76 -9.39 6.72
C ASP A 98 -14.83 -8.64 5.95
N SER A 99 -14.58 -7.38 5.61
CA SER A 99 -15.54 -6.55 4.87
C SER A 99 -15.94 -7.12 3.51
N ALA A 100 -15.10 -7.98 2.92
CA ALA A 100 -15.37 -8.68 1.67
C ALA A 100 -15.82 -10.14 1.87
N SER A 101 -15.86 -10.65 3.10
CA SER A 101 -16.29 -12.00 3.49
C SER A 101 -15.48 -13.17 2.91
N TYR A 102 -14.34 -12.93 2.27
CA TYR A 102 -13.57 -14.01 1.62
C TYR A 102 -12.62 -14.76 2.56
N GLN A 103 -12.12 -14.10 3.62
CA GLN A 103 -11.07 -14.67 4.45
C GLN A 103 -11.50 -14.96 5.90
N ASN A 104 -12.79 -14.95 6.20
CA ASN A 104 -13.27 -15.29 7.54
C ASN A 104 -12.79 -16.67 7.97
N GLY A 105 -12.18 -16.77 9.16
CA GLY A 105 -11.64 -18.00 9.72
C GLY A 105 -10.24 -18.39 9.21
N PHE A 106 -9.67 -17.67 8.27
CA PHE A 106 -8.30 -17.92 7.81
C PHE A 106 -7.28 -17.28 8.73
N GLN A 107 -6.16 -17.93 8.95
CA GLN A 107 -5.04 -17.39 9.70
C GLN A 107 -4.11 -16.61 8.74
N LEU A 108 -3.75 -15.38 9.13
CA LEU A 108 -2.87 -14.50 8.36
C LEU A 108 -1.52 -14.32 9.07
N PRO A 109 -0.54 -15.19 8.84
CA PRO A 109 0.77 -15.15 9.52
C PRO A 109 1.71 -14.08 8.93
N TYR A 110 1.18 -12.93 8.54
CA TYR A 110 1.94 -11.86 7.93
C TYR A 110 2.85 -11.17 8.94
N ARG A 111 3.95 -10.62 8.44
CA ARG A 111 4.95 -9.95 9.28
C ARG A 111 4.37 -8.77 10.05
N GLU A 112 3.60 -7.91 9.38
CA GLU A 112 2.97 -6.73 9.96
C GLU A 112 1.98 -7.09 11.07
N VAL A 113 1.25 -8.20 10.93
CA VAL A 113 0.36 -8.73 11.97
C VAL A 113 1.17 -9.16 13.20
N ARG A 114 2.27 -9.91 13.00
CA ARG A 114 3.16 -10.31 14.09
C ARG A 114 3.87 -9.12 14.74
N ASP A 115 4.23 -8.12 13.97
CA ASP A 115 4.84 -6.89 14.49
C ASP A 115 3.93 -6.20 15.51
N VAL A 116 2.63 -6.20 15.27
CA VAL A 116 1.64 -5.63 16.19
C VAL A 116 1.34 -6.58 17.34
N LEU A 117 0.99 -7.85 17.07
CA LEU A 117 0.54 -8.80 18.09
C LEU A 117 1.67 -9.27 19.01
N VAL A 118 2.88 -9.48 18.50
CA VAL A 118 4.00 -10.07 19.25
C VAL A 118 5.02 -9.01 19.67
N ALA A 119 5.39 -8.11 18.75
CA ALA A 119 6.38 -7.09 19.05
C ALA A 119 5.78 -5.81 19.68
N GLY A 120 4.45 -5.73 19.84
CA GLY A 120 3.76 -4.63 20.50
C GLY A 120 3.87 -3.28 19.77
N LYS A 121 4.07 -3.29 18.45
CA LYS A 121 4.09 -2.04 17.66
C LYS A 121 2.70 -1.43 17.62
N GLN A 122 2.63 -0.10 17.65
CA GLN A 122 1.37 0.64 17.53
C GLN A 122 0.79 0.57 16.10
N SER A 123 1.64 0.41 15.10
CA SER A 123 1.23 0.14 13.73
C SER A 123 2.34 -0.56 12.96
N SER A 124 1.97 -1.29 11.93
CA SER A 124 2.90 -1.89 10.98
C SER A 124 2.26 -1.96 9.60
N TYR A 125 3.07 -2.09 8.56
CA TYR A 125 2.56 -2.29 7.21
C TYR A 125 3.41 -3.29 6.42
N GLY A 126 2.79 -3.91 5.42
CA GLY A 126 3.45 -4.86 4.53
C GLY A 126 2.89 -4.80 3.12
N PHE A 127 3.71 -5.20 2.15
CA PHE A 127 3.32 -5.29 0.74
C PHE A 127 3.06 -6.75 0.40
N HIS A 128 1.87 -7.03 -0.13
CA HIS A 128 1.46 -8.36 -0.50
C HIS A 128 1.00 -8.43 -1.95
N LYS A 129 1.34 -9.53 -2.56
CA LYS A 129 0.86 -9.87 -3.89
C LYS A 129 -0.46 -10.62 -3.72
N ILE A 130 -1.56 -10.03 -4.18
CA ILE A 130 -2.88 -10.64 -4.09
C ILE A 130 -3.38 -10.95 -5.49
N ASP A 131 -3.99 -12.11 -5.63
CA ASP A 131 -4.72 -12.44 -6.84
C ASP A 131 -6.09 -11.78 -6.74
N ARG A 132 -6.32 -10.80 -7.60
CA ARG A 132 -7.61 -10.17 -7.72
C ARG A 132 -8.53 -11.13 -8.43
N THR A 133 -9.25 -11.95 -7.69
CA THR A 133 -10.47 -12.58 -8.16
C THR A 133 -11.51 -11.48 -8.18
N ASP A 134 -11.53 -10.69 -9.25
CA ASP A 134 -12.65 -9.82 -9.48
C ASP A 134 -13.90 -10.64 -9.54
N ASP A 135 -14.94 -10.19 -8.84
CA ASP A 135 -16.34 -10.59 -8.98
C ASP A 135 -16.83 -10.24 -10.40
N ALA A 136 -16.15 -10.76 -11.38
CA ALA A 136 -16.61 -10.73 -12.75
C ALA A 136 -17.65 -11.82 -12.89
N GLU A 137 -18.86 -11.48 -12.46
CA GLU A 137 -20.08 -12.09 -12.94
C GLU A 137 -19.93 -12.40 -14.44
N ASN A 138 -19.79 -13.69 -14.75
CA ASN A 138 -20.07 -14.26 -16.06
C ASN A 138 -19.21 -13.94 -17.29
N ASN A 139 -17.88 -13.86 -17.22
CA ASN A 139 -17.10 -13.96 -18.45
C ASN A 139 -15.93 -14.95 -18.35
N ILE A 140 -16.19 -16.18 -18.76
CA ILE A 140 -15.27 -17.32 -18.78
C ILE A 140 -14.01 -17.07 -19.66
N TRP A 141 -14.02 -16.02 -20.47
CA TRP A 141 -12.99 -15.75 -21.48
C TRP A 141 -11.98 -14.64 -21.11
N THR A 142 -12.17 -13.93 -20.01
CA THR A 142 -11.25 -12.85 -19.55
C THR A 142 -10.64 -13.13 -18.17
N ARG A 143 -10.32 -14.39 -17.88
CA ARG A 143 -9.54 -14.78 -16.70
C ARG A 143 -8.05 -14.43 -16.91
N ALA A 144 -7.76 -13.16 -17.06
CA ALA A 144 -6.42 -12.68 -16.82
C ALA A 144 -6.27 -12.63 -15.28
N GLU A 145 -5.48 -13.54 -14.73
CA GLU A 145 -5.01 -13.49 -13.34
C GLU A 145 -4.26 -12.17 -13.16
N GLN A 146 -4.97 -11.11 -12.82
CA GLN A 146 -4.35 -9.83 -12.51
C GLN A 146 -3.87 -9.89 -11.08
N THR A 147 -2.65 -10.32 -10.91
CA THR A 147 -1.96 -10.19 -9.65
C THR A 147 -1.68 -8.71 -9.40
N VAL A 148 -2.26 -8.15 -8.34
CA VAL A 148 -2.04 -6.75 -7.91
C VAL A 148 -1.25 -6.70 -6.61
N TRP A 149 -0.48 -5.63 -6.44
CA TRP A 149 0.16 -5.35 -5.17
C TRP A 149 -0.83 -4.63 -4.26
N ALA A 150 -1.01 -5.15 -3.06
CA ALA A 150 -1.76 -4.51 -1.99
C ALA A 150 -0.83 -4.14 -0.84
N VAL A 151 -1.18 -3.08 -0.13
CA VAL A 151 -0.51 -2.69 1.10
C VAL A 151 -1.48 -2.97 2.25
N TYR A 152 -1.03 -3.76 3.22
CA TYR A 152 -1.76 -3.99 4.45
C TYR A 152 -1.21 -3.07 5.55
N TYR A 153 -2.10 -2.33 6.18
CA TYR A 153 -1.82 -1.53 7.37
C TYR A 153 -2.46 -2.21 8.56
N THR A 154 -1.70 -2.40 9.62
CA THR A 154 -2.14 -3.13 10.81
C THR A 154 -1.99 -2.25 12.04
N ALA A 155 -3.02 -2.20 12.88
CA ALA A 155 -3.01 -1.54 14.17
C ALA A 155 -3.67 -2.42 15.24
N PRO A 156 -3.25 -2.35 16.49
CA PRO A 156 -3.87 -3.10 17.59
C PRO A 156 -5.22 -2.47 17.96
N ILE A 157 -6.19 -3.31 18.24
CA ILE A 157 -7.41 -2.91 18.91
C ILE A 157 -7.25 -3.27 20.37
N THR A 158 -7.13 -2.26 21.24
CA THR A 158 -7.04 -2.44 22.68
C THR A 158 -8.40 -2.22 23.30
N LEU A 159 -8.90 -3.22 24.02
CA LEU A 159 -10.07 -3.06 24.89
C LEU A 159 -9.54 -2.52 26.21
N ASP A 160 -9.77 -1.23 26.47
CA ASP A 160 -9.55 -0.68 27.80
C ASP A 160 -10.55 -1.33 28.75
N GLY A 161 -10.03 -2.23 29.62
CA GLY A 161 -10.78 -2.89 30.68
C GLY A 161 -10.93 -2.04 31.91
#